data_11fef9accf0e72521c4ba9170e5865d2
#
_entry.id   11fef9accf0e72521c4ba9170e5865d2
#
_cell.length_a   1.000
_cell.length_b   1.000
_cell.length_c   1.000
_cell.angle_alpha   90.00
_cell.angle_beta   90.00
_cell.angle_gamma   90.00
#
_symmetry.space_group_name_H-M   'P 1'
#
loop_
_entity.id
_entity.type
_entity.pdbx_description
1 polymer ?
#
loop_
_entity_poly.entity_id
_entity_poly.type
_entity_poly.pdbx_seq_one_letter_code
_entity_poly.pdbx_strand_id
1 'polypeptide(L)'
;MAQSQPYGVSCKGGLDTNLNQFEMLATPGIATVLENFEVDSDGGYRRISGFAPFGGDDATKPNTTNDIVGLFVYADGLIACAGTNIYFTLDGETWLQINRDSVAGGGDNYSAFTGRSALARTNQSECTFALYEGASTYGELIITDDSAGTKPFYFKMTGSGALSGRTYFAKEITISSSITAKTCVIHDKHLVVAGDSTTPNTIYYSGTSDIDDFTTTGSGTIALDDKVIGLKSFRDDLIIFCQNSIYKLQNINNSSTIVVTPITQNVGCLSNHSIQEIGGDLVFLSPDGIRTLAGTVRIGDVELGSVSRQIQSIINDIADGMATYKISTVVLRRKSQYRLFYTTTSEGASSAKGIIGSITKNGFEWSETKGIQARAITSGFNSDGIEKLYHGDSDGYVYLHDSGNSLYHSGTEANILATYVTPNFDFGDHGTRKHMNYIKISVSPEGSVQPELRVRYDYEDTNVPQPSDYTLSSIPLPSVFGTATFNTGTFGATKDPTVRQSIQGTGYTTSFRIRSDDTKPAYAINGLYIDYTPVNRR
;
A
#
# COMPACT_ATOMS: atom_id res chain seq x y z
N MET A 1 11.36 51.83 -11.20
CA MET A 1 10.30 50.81 -11.31
C MET A 1 10.87 49.52 -10.76
N ALA A 2 10.18 48.86 -9.84
CA ALA A 2 10.62 47.55 -9.36
C ALA A 2 10.55 46.55 -10.53
N GLN A 3 11.61 45.80 -10.73
CA GLN A 3 11.73 44.84 -11.82
C GLN A 3 11.05 43.51 -11.40
N SER A 4 10.34 42.89 -12.32
CA SER A 4 9.80 41.56 -12.15
C SER A 4 10.94 40.55 -11.92
N GLN A 5 10.73 39.61 -10.99
CA GLN A 5 11.69 38.60 -10.59
C GLN A 5 11.09 37.21 -10.75
N PRO A 6 11.83 36.24 -11.32
CA PRO A 6 11.40 34.86 -11.42
C PRO A 6 11.79 34.06 -10.18
N TYR A 7 10.93 33.08 -9.81
CA TYR A 7 11.22 32.09 -8.79
C TYR A 7 10.77 30.71 -9.26
N GLY A 8 11.70 29.79 -9.35
CA GLY A 8 11.43 28.41 -9.82
C GLY A 8 11.46 27.41 -8.69
N VAL A 9 10.50 26.51 -8.66
CA VAL A 9 10.37 25.41 -7.68
C VAL A 9 10.19 24.11 -8.42
N SER A 10 11.04 23.13 -8.15
CA SER A 10 10.88 21.75 -8.61
C SER A 10 10.10 20.96 -7.55
N CYS A 11 9.03 20.27 -7.93
CA CYS A 11 8.24 19.44 -7.03
C CYS A 11 9.03 18.17 -6.67
N LYS A 12 9.47 18.07 -5.43
CA LYS A 12 10.27 16.95 -4.90
C LYS A 12 10.32 16.99 -3.38
N GLY A 13 10.64 15.85 -2.76
CA GLY A 13 10.79 15.73 -1.31
C GLY A 13 9.54 15.20 -0.62
N GLY A 14 8.42 15.07 -1.36
CA GLY A 14 7.19 14.48 -0.83
C GLY A 14 6.47 15.34 0.19
N LEU A 15 5.59 14.71 0.97
CA LEU A 15 4.86 15.29 2.08
C LEU A 15 5.76 15.43 3.31
N ASP A 16 5.76 16.58 3.93
CA ASP A 16 6.39 16.78 5.23
C ASP A 16 5.42 17.49 6.19
N THR A 17 5.04 16.79 7.24
CA THR A 17 4.15 17.28 8.30
C THR A 17 4.89 17.65 9.58
N ASN A 18 6.21 17.44 9.60
CA ASN A 18 7.04 17.59 10.80
C ASN A 18 7.84 18.90 10.82
N LEU A 19 8.23 19.39 9.66
CA LEU A 19 8.96 20.65 9.55
C LEU A 19 8.06 21.86 9.89
N ASN A 20 8.63 22.84 10.58
CA ASN A 20 7.95 24.11 10.76
C ASN A 20 8.05 24.99 9.49
N GLN A 21 7.21 26.02 9.41
CA GLN A 21 7.09 26.87 8.22
C GLN A 21 8.42 27.55 7.81
N PHE A 22 9.31 27.85 8.76
CA PHE A 22 10.60 28.47 8.45
C PHE A 22 11.62 27.45 7.93
N GLU A 23 11.60 26.24 8.44
CA GLU A 23 12.46 25.15 7.93
C GLU A 23 12.05 24.74 6.51
N MET A 24 10.76 24.78 6.20
CA MET A 24 10.23 24.50 4.87
C MET A 24 10.74 25.46 3.78
N LEU A 25 11.13 26.69 4.14
CA LEU A 25 11.72 27.66 3.19
C LEU A 25 13.03 27.17 2.58
N ALA A 26 13.78 26.31 3.29
CA ALA A 26 15.01 25.72 2.78
C ALA A 26 14.77 24.61 1.74
N THR A 27 13.55 24.04 1.72
CA THR A 27 13.17 22.94 0.82
C THR A 27 11.86 23.25 0.09
N PRO A 28 11.84 24.25 -0.80
CA PRO A 28 10.61 24.78 -1.39
C PRO A 28 9.81 23.79 -2.25
N GLY A 29 10.41 22.65 -2.61
CA GLY A 29 9.78 21.62 -3.43
C GLY A 29 8.89 20.63 -2.68
N ILE A 30 8.96 20.59 -1.33
CA ILE A 30 8.14 19.71 -0.51
C ILE A 30 6.67 20.13 -0.50
N ALA A 31 5.81 19.26 -0.05
CA ALA A 31 4.39 19.52 0.12
C ALA A 31 4.02 19.61 1.60
N THR A 32 3.15 20.55 1.96
CA THR A 32 2.48 20.59 3.27
C THR A 32 1.22 19.74 3.30
N VAL A 33 0.60 19.55 2.13
CA VAL A 33 -0.47 18.58 1.87
C VAL A 33 -0.18 17.93 0.53
N LEU A 34 -0.17 16.61 0.49
CA LEU A 34 0.02 15.81 -0.72
C LEU A 34 -0.93 14.62 -0.66
N GLU A 35 -2.19 14.87 -0.98
CA GLU A 35 -3.30 13.91 -0.89
C GLU A 35 -3.66 13.41 -2.28
N ASN A 36 -3.71 12.08 -2.46
CA ASN A 36 -3.97 11.40 -3.73
C ASN A 36 -3.01 11.80 -4.87
N PHE A 37 -1.79 12.11 -4.48
CA PHE A 37 -0.63 12.19 -5.35
C PHE A 37 0.40 11.16 -4.91
N GLU A 38 1.18 10.66 -5.82
CA GLU A 38 2.36 9.83 -5.58
C GLU A 38 3.61 10.57 -6.07
N VAL A 39 4.74 10.30 -5.44
CA VAL A 39 6.02 10.83 -5.92
C VAL A 39 6.46 9.99 -7.11
N ASP A 40 6.67 10.64 -8.26
CA ASP A 40 7.09 9.97 -9.48
C ASP A 40 8.60 9.67 -9.46
N SER A 41 9.01 8.54 -10.01
CA SER A 41 10.41 8.15 -10.16
C SER A 41 11.22 9.13 -10.99
N ASP A 42 10.60 9.76 -11.97
CA ASP A 42 11.21 10.76 -12.85
C ASP A 42 11.21 12.17 -12.24
N GLY A 43 10.63 12.32 -11.06
CA GLY A 43 10.43 13.58 -10.36
C GLY A 43 9.06 14.18 -10.61
N GLY A 44 8.59 14.97 -9.65
CA GLY A 44 7.25 15.54 -9.66
C GLY A 44 6.25 14.76 -8.80
N TYR A 45 5.04 15.29 -8.73
CA TYR A 45 3.93 14.68 -8.00
C TYR A 45 2.86 14.25 -9.00
N ARG A 46 2.67 12.95 -9.15
CA ARG A 46 1.70 12.36 -10.06
C ARG A 46 0.41 12.05 -9.31
N ARG A 47 -0.74 12.48 -9.84
CA ARG A 47 -2.04 12.05 -9.33
C ARG A 47 -2.15 10.53 -9.41
N ILE A 48 -2.61 9.87 -8.36
CA ILE A 48 -2.82 8.42 -8.34
C ILE A 48 -3.83 7.99 -9.40
N SER A 49 -3.70 6.77 -9.88
CA SER A 49 -4.75 6.11 -10.65
C SER A 49 -5.88 5.65 -9.72
N GLY A 50 -7.04 5.39 -10.28
CA GLY A 50 -8.17 4.85 -9.54
C GLY A 50 -8.12 3.33 -9.37
N PHE A 51 -9.29 2.73 -9.21
CA PHE A 51 -9.48 1.29 -9.19
C PHE A 51 -10.85 0.92 -9.75
N ALA A 52 -10.95 -0.28 -10.30
CA ALA A 52 -12.16 -0.82 -10.91
C ALA A 52 -12.44 -2.24 -10.37
N PRO A 53 -13.68 -2.73 -10.42
CA PRO A 53 -14.00 -4.08 -10.00
C PRO A 53 -13.16 -5.12 -10.76
N PHE A 54 -12.66 -6.13 -10.05
CA PHE A 54 -12.04 -7.28 -10.69
C PHE A 54 -13.11 -8.17 -11.31
N GLY A 55 -13.11 -8.31 -12.62
CA GLY A 55 -14.19 -8.89 -13.43
C GLY A 55 -14.95 -7.84 -14.24
N GLY A 56 -14.62 -6.53 -14.09
CA GLY A 56 -15.26 -5.45 -14.83
C GLY A 56 -16.75 -5.31 -14.51
N ASP A 57 -17.59 -5.15 -15.54
CA ASP A 57 -19.03 -4.98 -15.40
C ASP A 57 -19.75 -6.26 -14.91
N ASP A 58 -19.12 -7.44 -15.08
CA ASP A 58 -19.64 -8.74 -14.64
C ASP A 58 -19.10 -9.19 -13.28
N ALA A 59 -18.33 -8.32 -12.60
CA ALA A 59 -17.73 -8.62 -11.30
C ALA A 59 -18.79 -9.01 -10.25
N THR A 60 -18.51 -10.08 -9.52
CA THR A 60 -19.37 -10.54 -8.43
C THR A 60 -18.65 -10.52 -7.10
N LYS A 61 -19.40 -10.56 -6.01
CA LYS A 61 -18.84 -10.68 -4.66
C LYS A 61 -18.61 -12.16 -4.31
N PRO A 62 -17.46 -12.52 -3.72
CA PRO A 62 -17.27 -13.86 -3.18
C PRO A 62 -18.31 -14.19 -2.09
N ASN A 63 -18.67 -13.18 -1.28
CA ASN A 63 -19.72 -13.28 -0.27
C ASN A 63 -20.55 -11.99 -0.29
N THR A 64 -21.87 -12.12 -0.27
CA THR A 64 -22.80 -11.00 -0.48
C THR A 64 -22.83 -9.96 0.64
N THR A 65 -22.33 -10.29 1.84
CA THR A 65 -22.57 -9.48 3.04
C THR A 65 -21.31 -9.17 3.87
N ASN A 66 -20.15 -9.67 3.49
CA ASN A 66 -18.97 -9.59 4.35
C ASN A 66 -17.78 -8.94 3.67
N ASP A 67 -16.99 -8.25 4.48
CA ASP A 67 -15.72 -7.64 4.11
C ASP A 67 -14.73 -8.66 3.54
N ILE A 68 -13.89 -8.20 2.63
CA ILE A 68 -12.72 -8.96 2.18
C ILE A 68 -11.58 -8.72 3.17
N VAL A 69 -11.18 -9.72 3.91
CA VAL A 69 -10.18 -9.62 4.99
C VAL A 69 -8.88 -10.37 4.70
N GLY A 70 -8.75 -10.93 3.53
CA GLY A 70 -7.52 -11.55 3.05
C GLY A 70 -7.55 -11.74 1.55
N LEU A 71 -6.44 -11.45 0.88
CA LEU A 71 -6.25 -11.64 -0.55
C LEU A 71 -4.87 -12.21 -0.82
N PHE A 72 -4.80 -13.15 -1.76
CA PHE A 72 -3.54 -13.71 -2.22
C PHE A 72 -3.63 -14.15 -3.69
N VAL A 73 -2.67 -13.74 -4.49
CA VAL A 73 -2.56 -14.22 -5.88
C VAL A 73 -2.00 -15.64 -5.86
N TYR A 74 -2.81 -16.60 -6.29
CA TYR A 74 -2.45 -18.00 -6.29
C TYR A 74 -2.63 -18.60 -7.69
N ALA A 75 -1.57 -19.17 -8.22
CA ALA A 75 -1.53 -19.72 -9.57
C ALA A 75 -1.92 -18.64 -10.63
N ASP A 76 -2.95 -18.93 -11.40
CA ASP A 76 -3.53 -18.04 -12.41
C ASP A 76 -4.78 -17.28 -11.95
N GLY A 77 -5.06 -17.32 -10.64
CA GLY A 77 -6.24 -16.72 -10.04
C GLY A 77 -5.97 -16.00 -8.71
N LEU A 78 -7.03 -15.78 -7.97
CA LEU A 78 -7.03 -15.04 -6.72
C LEU A 78 -7.77 -15.78 -5.63
N ILE A 79 -7.16 -15.89 -4.45
CA ILE A 79 -7.80 -16.33 -3.21
C ILE A 79 -8.35 -15.10 -2.50
N ALA A 80 -9.59 -15.17 -2.02
CA ALA A 80 -10.21 -14.15 -1.18
C ALA A 80 -10.80 -14.78 0.09
N CYS A 81 -10.47 -14.21 1.24
CA CYS A 81 -11.12 -14.53 2.50
C CYS A 81 -12.22 -13.50 2.75
N ALA A 82 -13.47 -13.94 2.75
CA ALA A 82 -14.65 -13.09 2.96
C ALA A 82 -15.57 -13.72 4.00
N GLY A 83 -15.86 -12.95 5.05
CA GLY A 83 -16.59 -13.52 6.19
C GLY A 83 -15.83 -14.69 6.81
N THR A 84 -16.51 -15.78 7.08
CA THR A 84 -15.92 -17.00 7.63
C THR A 84 -15.46 -17.99 6.56
N ASN A 85 -15.59 -17.68 5.29
CA ASN A 85 -15.26 -18.58 4.18
C ASN A 85 -14.05 -18.09 3.38
N ILE A 86 -13.51 -19.01 2.61
CA ILE A 86 -12.39 -18.78 1.69
C ILE A 86 -12.88 -19.10 0.29
N TYR A 87 -12.51 -18.28 -0.67
CA TYR A 87 -12.95 -18.39 -2.06
C TYR A 87 -11.77 -18.32 -3.01
N PHE A 88 -11.91 -18.92 -4.18
CA PHE A 88 -10.98 -18.87 -5.29
C PHE A 88 -11.69 -18.44 -6.57
N THR A 89 -11.05 -17.58 -7.36
CA THR A 89 -11.55 -17.15 -8.67
C THR A 89 -10.42 -17.06 -9.69
N LEU A 90 -10.75 -17.18 -10.97
CA LEU A 90 -9.84 -16.92 -12.08
C LEU A 90 -10.04 -15.52 -12.68
N ASP A 91 -11.25 -15.01 -12.63
CA ASP A 91 -11.74 -13.87 -13.41
C ASP A 91 -12.42 -12.76 -12.58
N GLY A 92 -12.77 -13.03 -11.33
CA GLY A 92 -13.54 -12.10 -10.48
C GLY A 92 -15.06 -12.15 -10.72
N GLU A 93 -15.52 -12.97 -11.67
CA GLU A 93 -16.93 -13.14 -12.02
C GLU A 93 -17.52 -14.38 -11.31
N THR A 94 -16.75 -15.47 -11.29
CA THR A 94 -17.15 -16.74 -10.66
C THR A 94 -16.25 -17.08 -9.48
N TRP A 95 -16.85 -17.22 -8.31
CA TRP A 95 -16.15 -17.56 -7.07
C TRP A 95 -16.45 -19.00 -6.63
N LEU A 96 -15.41 -19.82 -6.53
CA LEU A 96 -15.46 -21.16 -5.95
C LEU A 96 -15.20 -21.07 -4.46
N GLN A 97 -16.17 -21.44 -3.63
CA GLN A 97 -15.93 -21.60 -2.20
C GLN A 97 -14.99 -22.79 -1.95
N ILE A 98 -13.94 -22.57 -1.15
CA ILE A 98 -13.00 -23.63 -0.77
C ILE A 98 -13.64 -24.50 0.30
N ASN A 99 -13.89 -25.75 -0.06
CA ASN A 99 -14.49 -26.78 0.77
C ASN A 99 -13.43 -27.82 1.18
N ARG A 100 -13.69 -28.62 2.19
CA ARG A 100 -12.84 -29.76 2.53
C ARG A 100 -12.80 -30.74 1.37
N ASP A 101 -11.64 -31.33 1.12
CA ASP A 101 -11.55 -32.49 0.21
C ASP A 101 -12.09 -33.75 0.85
N SER A 102 -12.02 -34.87 0.13
CA SER A 102 -12.38 -36.16 0.66
C SER A 102 -11.49 -36.57 1.84
N VAL A 103 -12.03 -37.28 2.81
CA VAL A 103 -11.33 -37.74 4.03
C VAL A 103 -10.03 -38.51 3.71
N ALA A 104 -9.93 -39.07 2.52
CA ALA A 104 -8.76 -39.82 2.06
C ALA A 104 -7.61 -38.90 1.52
N GLY A 105 -7.81 -37.58 1.47
CA GLY A 105 -6.80 -36.63 0.93
C GLY A 105 -6.50 -36.82 -0.56
N GLY A 106 -7.39 -37.48 -1.31
CA GLY A 106 -7.22 -37.80 -2.73
C GLY A 106 -7.54 -36.66 -3.69
N GLY A 107 -7.99 -35.52 -3.16
CA GLY A 107 -8.52 -34.41 -3.94
C GLY A 107 -9.87 -34.69 -4.58
N ASP A 108 -10.64 -33.68 -4.83
CA ASP A 108 -11.96 -33.77 -5.45
C ASP A 108 -12.00 -32.97 -6.76
N ASN A 109 -12.67 -33.50 -7.78
CA ASN A 109 -13.00 -32.71 -8.96
C ASN A 109 -14.03 -31.63 -8.58
N TYR A 110 -14.22 -30.64 -9.44
CA TYR A 110 -15.08 -29.49 -9.19
C TYR A 110 -16.47 -29.87 -8.64
N SER A 111 -17.14 -30.84 -9.27
CA SER A 111 -18.49 -31.25 -8.88
C SER A 111 -18.54 -31.92 -7.50
N ALA A 112 -17.56 -32.75 -7.17
CA ALA A 112 -17.46 -33.36 -5.86
C ALA A 112 -17.06 -32.32 -4.79
N PHE A 113 -16.12 -31.44 -5.09
CA PHE A 113 -15.62 -30.41 -4.19
C PHE A 113 -16.70 -29.40 -3.78
N THR A 114 -17.51 -28.92 -4.72
CA THR A 114 -18.62 -27.99 -4.44
C THR A 114 -19.72 -28.61 -3.55
N GLY A 115 -19.87 -29.93 -3.53
CA GLY A 115 -20.79 -30.63 -2.65
C GLY A 115 -20.27 -30.94 -1.24
N ARG A 116 -19.01 -30.56 -0.92
CA ARG A 116 -18.41 -30.82 0.39
C ARG A 116 -18.74 -29.71 1.40
N SER A 117 -18.45 -29.99 2.68
CA SER A 117 -18.54 -28.99 3.75
C SER A 117 -17.50 -27.88 3.57
N ALA A 118 -17.89 -26.65 3.82
CA ALA A 118 -16.99 -25.49 3.76
C ALA A 118 -15.79 -25.67 4.70
N LEU A 119 -14.64 -25.22 4.24
CA LEU A 119 -13.47 -24.99 5.07
C LEU A 119 -13.63 -23.62 5.71
N ALA A 120 -14.30 -23.58 6.86
CA ALA A 120 -14.76 -22.34 7.47
C ALA A 120 -13.83 -21.88 8.60
N ARG A 121 -13.59 -20.57 8.63
CA ARG A 121 -12.88 -19.88 9.71
C ARG A 121 -13.83 -19.61 10.88
N THR A 122 -13.27 -19.45 12.07
CA THR A 122 -14.07 -19.19 13.28
C THR A 122 -14.57 -17.75 13.33
N ASN A 123 -13.76 -16.79 12.84
CA ASN A 123 -14.05 -15.36 12.88
C ASN A 123 -13.71 -14.67 11.54
N GLN A 124 -14.10 -13.41 11.40
CA GLN A 124 -13.79 -12.55 10.25
C GLN A 124 -12.53 -11.71 10.53
N SER A 125 -11.41 -12.37 10.79
CA SER A 125 -10.13 -11.71 11.04
C SER A 125 -9.26 -11.70 9.78
N GLU A 126 -8.23 -10.86 9.78
CA GLU A 126 -7.24 -10.80 8.72
C GLU A 126 -6.55 -12.15 8.54
N CYS A 127 -6.13 -12.43 7.30
CA CYS A 127 -5.45 -13.69 6.96
C CYS A 127 -4.00 -13.43 6.58
N THR A 128 -3.13 -14.37 6.98
CA THR A 128 -1.75 -14.44 6.49
C THR A 128 -1.59 -15.65 5.58
N PHE A 129 -0.77 -15.50 4.55
CA PHE A 129 -0.59 -16.50 3.51
C PHE A 129 0.88 -16.89 3.39
N ALA A 130 1.14 -18.18 3.17
CA ALA A 130 2.45 -18.71 2.85
C ALA A 130 2.34 -19.73 1.72
N LEU A 131 3.14 -19.56 0.67
CA LEU A 131 3.17 -20.44 -0.48
C LEU A 131 4.43 -21.31 -0.43
N TYR A 132 4.27 -22.62 -0.46
CA TYR A 132 5.33 -23.59 -0.62
C TYR A 132 5.40 -24.06 -2.07
N GLU A 133 6.42 -23.64 -2.78
CA GLU A 133 6.69 -24.05 -4.15
C GLU A 133 7.39 -25.42 -4.17
N GLY A 134 6.67 -26.46 -3.73
CA GLY A 134 7.15 -27.84 -3.74
C GLY A 134 6.99 -28.52 -5.10
N ALA A 135 6.73 -29.83 -5.09
CA ALA A 135 6.57 -30.63 -6.30
C ALA A 135 5.23 -30.43 -7.04
N SER A 136 4.31 -29.63 -6.51
CA SER A 136 3.00 -29.37 -7.13
C SER A 136 3.08 -28.27 -8.19
N THR A 137 2.24 -28.36 -9.23
CA THR A 137 2.26 -27.43 -10.37
C THR A 137 2.06 -25.96 -9.96
N TYR A 138 1.26 -25.70 -8.92
CA TYR A 138 0.91 -24.36 -8.46
C TYR A 138 1.39 -24.05 -7.04
N GLY A 139 2.19 -24.95 -6.45
CA GLY A 139 2.56 -24.85 -5.04
C GLY A 139 1.43 -25.24 -4.09
N GLU A 140 1.73 -25.18 -2.83
CA GLU A 140 0.84 -25.52 -1.71
C GLU A 140 0.66 -24.26 -0.86
N LEU A 141 -0.59 -23.80 -0.76
CA LEU A 141 -0.92 -22.56 -0.07
C LEU A 141 -1.35 -22.87 1.36
N ILE A 142 -0.73 -22.19 2.31
CA ILE A 142 -1.11 -22.20 3.72
C ILE A 142 -1.77 -20.87 4.06
N ILE A 143 -2.89 -20.93 4.77
CA ILE A 143 -3.67 -19.76 5.19
C ILE A 143 -3.84 -19.82 6.70
N THR A 144 -3.45 -18.78 7.41
CA THR A 144 -3.72 -18.60 8.84
C THR A 144 -4.66 -17.43 9.06
N ASP A 145 -5.41 -17.47 10.16
CA ASP A 145 -6.38 -16.47 10.54
C ASP A 145 -5.88 -15.75 11.82
N ASP A 146 -5.89 -14.44 11.87
CA ASP A 146 -5.44 -13.67 13.03
C ASP A 146 -6.37 -13.76 14.26
N SER A 147 -7.32 -14.70 14.25
CA SER A 147 -8.21 -14.96 15.38
C SER A 147 -7.75 -16.16 16.21
N ALA A 148 -8.09 -16.14 17.50
CA ALA A 148 -7.93 -17.30 18.35
C ALA A 148 -8.92 -18.42 17.96
N GLY A 149 -8.47 -19.67 17.97
CA GLY A 149 -9.31 -20.84 17.79
C GLY A 149 -9.43 -21.38 16.36
N THR A 150 -8.81 -20.72 15.38
CA THR A 150 -8.77 -21.21 14.00
C THR A 150 -7.45 -21.94 13.72
N LYS A 151 -7.54 -23.14 13.18
CA LYS A 151 -6.38 -23.90 12.71
C LYS A 151 -5.91 -23.37 11.35
N PRO A 152 -4.62 -23.50 11.01
CA PRO A 152 -4.16 -23.23 9.67
C PRO A 152 -4.86 -24.09 8.62
N PHE A 153 -5.10 -23.52 7.45
CA PHE A 153 -5.67 -24.22 6.31
C PHE A 153 -4.61 -24.51 5.28
N TYR A 154 -4.73 -25.67 4.66
CA TYR A 154 -3.96 -26.10 3.52
C TYR A 154 -4.84 -26.11 2.28
N PHE A 155 -4.35 -25.57 1.19
CA PHE A 155 -5.03 -25.60 -0.10
C PHE A 155 -4.03 -25.83 -1.23
N LYS A 156 -4.37 -26.70 -2.13
CA LYS A 156 -3.71 -26.81 -3.44
C LYS A 156 -4.69 -27.22 -4.53
N MET A 157 -4.30 -27.01 -5.76
CA MET A 157 -5.05 -27.50 -6.92
C MET A 157 -4.11 -28.05 -7.98
N THR A 158 -4.66 -28.88 -8.86
CA THR A 158 -3.98 -29.42 -10.05
C THR A 158 -4.89 -29.29 -11.26
N GLY A 159 -4.35 -29.44 -12.44
CA GLY A 159 -5.08 -29.18 -13.69
C GLY A 159 -4.96 -27.73 -14.17
N SER A 160 -5.58 -27.40 -15.28
CA SER A 160 -5.51 -26.07 -15.91
C SER A 160 -6.83 -25.71 -16.60
N GLY A 161 -6.95 -24.49 -17.08
CA GLY A 161 -8.17 -23.99 -17.72
C GLY A 161 -9.25 -23.59 -16.73
N ALA A 162 -10.53 -23.78 -17.10
CA ALA A 162 -11.68 -23.40 -16.28
C ALA A 162 -11.70 -24.11 -14.91
N LEU A 163 -12.42 -23.55 -13.95
CA LEU A 163 -12.58 -24.14 -12.60
C LEU A 163 -13.04 -25.59 -12.65
N SER A 164 -13.93 -25.96 -13.58
CA SER A 164 -14.45 -27.33 -13.76
C SER A 164 -13.42 -28.35 -14.22
N GLY A 165 -12.30 -27.93 -14.78
CA GLY A 165 -11.20 -28.79 -15.25
C GLY A 165 -10.14 -29.11 -14.21
N ARG A 166 -10.30 -28.65 -12.97
CA ARG A 166 -9.31 -28.75 -11.90
C ARG A 166 -9.69 -29.76 -10.83
N THR A 167 -8.68 -30.23 -10.10
CA THR A 167 -8.82 -31.04 -8.90
C THR A 167 -8.34 -30.26 -7.69
N TYR A 168 -9.09 -30.30 -6.60
CA TYR A 168 -8.93 -29.47 -5.43
C TYR A 168 -8.60 -30.29 -4.20
N PHE A 169 -7.66 -29.82 -3.40
CA PHE A 169 -7.25 -30.40 -2.13
C PHE A 169 -7.30 -29.31 -1.07
N ALA A 170 -8.09 -29.51 -0.01
CA ALA A 170 -8.17 -28.55 1.08
C ALA A 170 -8.49 -29.21 2.40
N LYS A 171 -7.70 -28.91 3.42
CA LYS A 171 -7.86 -29.47 4.78
C LYS A 171 -7.41 -28.47 5.85
N GLU A 172 -7.78 -28.74 7.10
CA GLU A 172 -7.17 -28.09 8.25
C GLU A 172 -5.84 -28.76 8.60
N ILE A 173 -4.85 -27.98 9.00
CA ILE A 173 -3.59 -28.48 9.55
C ILE A 173 -3.73 -28.55 11.07
N THR A 174 -3.30 -29.65 11.66
CA THR A 174 -3.26 -29.84 13.11
C THR A 174 -1.82 -29.75 13.60
N ILE A 175 -1.50 -28.68 14.32
CA ILE A 175 -0.19 -28.49 14.97
C ILE A 175 -0.15 -29.34 16.24
N SER A 176 -1.13 -29.16 17.11
CA SER A 176 -1.52 -30.01 18.21
C SER A 176 -3.01 -29.79 18.48
N SER A 177 -3.59 -30.53 19.40
CA SER A 177 -5.05 -30.51 19.62
C SER A 177 -5.62 -29.14 20.01
N SER A 178 -4.81 -28.25 20.55
CA SER A 178 -5.24 -26.94 21.06
C SER A 178 -4.46 -25.73 20.50
N ILE A 179 -3.44 -25.96 19.68
CA ILE A 179 -2.62 -24.87 19.12
C ILE A 179 -3.24 -24.32 17.86
N THR A 180 -3.33 -23.00 17.79
CA THR A 180 -3.75 -22.20 16.65
C THR A 180 -2.61 -21.32 16.18
N ALA A 181 -2.74 -20.68 15.02
CA ALA A 181 -1.69 -19.83 14.51
C ALA A 181 -2.27 -18.60 13.81
N LYS A 182 -1.71 -17.43 14.09
CA LYS A 182 -2.07 -16.16 13.47
C LYS A 182 -1.21 -15.83 12.26
N THR A 183 0.05 -16.22 12.28
CA THR A 183 1.01 -15.93 11.21
C THR A 183 1.71 -17.20 10.75
N CYS A 184 2.04 -17.25 9.48
CA CYS A 184 2.75 -18.36 8.86
C CYS A 184 3.78 -17.87 7.84
N VAL A 185 4.83 -18.66 7.66
CA VAL A 185 5.84 -18.45 6.63
C VAL A 185 6.49 -19.79 6.25
N ILE A 186 6.92 -19.91 5.00
CA ILE A 186 7.79 -21.00 4.58
C ILE A 186 9.24 -20.56 4.70
N HIS A 187 10.03 -21.34 5.43
CA HIS A 187 11.47 -21.11 5.57
C HIS A 187 12.20 -22.46 5.53
N ASP A 188 13.23 -22.59 4.69
CA ASP A 188 14.02 -23.80 4.52
C ASP A 188 13.21 -25.09 4.37
N LYS A 189 12.09 -25.04 3.62
CA LYS A 189 11.14 -26.14 3.39
C LYS A 189 10.36 -26.59 4.64
N HIS A 190 10.34 -25.80 5.70
CA HIS A 190 9.47 -25.96 6.84
C HIS A 190 8.33 -24.95 6.76
N LEU A 191 7.14 -25.33 7.17
CA LEU A 191 6.11 -24.39 7.55
C LEU A 191 6.40 -23.93 8.98
N VAL A 192 6.61 -22.63 9.16
CA VAL A 192 6.77 -22.02 10.48
C VAL A 192 5.54 -21.19 10.80
N VAL A 193 4.95 -21.41 11.97
CA VAL A 193 3.74 -20.72 12.43
C VAL A 193 3.91 -20.19 13.84
N ALA A 194 3.19 -19.11 14.16
CA ALA A 194 3.24 -18.48 15.47
C ALA A 194 1.95 -17.70 15.78
N GLY A 195 1.90 -17.10 16.98
CA GLY A 195 0.82 -16.23 17.40
C GLY A 195 -0.36 -16.97 18.04
N ASP A 196 -0.15 -18.18 18.56
CA ASP A 196 -1.15 -18.86 19.39
C ASP A 196 -1.50 -18.03 20.63
N SER A 197 -2.77 -18.00 21.01
CA SER A 197 -3.25 -17.18 22.12
C SER A 197 -2.78 -17.67 23.50
N THR A 198 -2.49 -18.95 23.63
CA THR A 198 -2.04 -19.59 24.88
C THR A 198 -0.52 -19.55 25.04
N THR A 199 0.20 -19.55 23.92
CA THR A 199 1.67 -19.54 23.84
C THR A 199 2.14 -18.47 22.86
N PRO A 200 1.87 -17.18 23.12
CA PRO A 200 2.06 -16.10 22.16
C PRO A 200 3.54 -15.82 21.81
N ASN A 201 4.46 -16.33 22.60
CA ASN A 201 5.91 -16.20 22.44
C ASN A 201 6.57 -17.45 21.81
N THR A 202 5.78 -18.40 21.32
CA THR A 202 6.30 -19.66 20.80
C THR A 202 6.07 -19.78 19.30
N ILE A 203 7.10 -20.22 18.59
CA ILE A 203 7.01 -20.61 17.19
C ILE A 203 7.00 -22.14 17.08
N TYR A 204 6.24 -22.62 16.12
CA TYR A 204 6.12 -24.05 15.79
C TYR A 204 6.58 -24.25 14.36
N TYR A 205 7.33 -25.30 14.08
CA TYR A 205 7.77 -25.60 12.72
C TYR A 205 7.52 -27.07 12.37
N SER A 206 7.11 -27.31 11.14
CA SER A 206 6.77 -28.62 10.59
C SER A 206 8.02 -29.46 10.29
N GLY A 207 7.84 -30.69 9.88
CA GLY A 207 8.91 -31.50 9.28
C GLY A 207 9.45 -30.88 7.98
N THR A 208 10.66 -31.22 7.60
CA THR A 208 11.29 -30.75 6.35
C THR A 208 10.54 -31.29 5.14
N SER A 209 10.07 -30.43 4.26
CA SER A 209 9.26 -30.75 3.07
C SER A 209 7.92 -31.42 3.37
N ASP A 210 7.52 -31.48 4.62
CA ASP A 210 6.26 -32.04 5.11
C ASP A 210 5.51 -30.94 5.87
N ILE A 211 5.06 -29.95 5.10
CA ILE A 211 4.57 -28.66 5.61
C ILE A 211 3.26 -28.74 6.40
N ASP A 212 2.56 -29.85 6.34
CA ASP A 212 1.29 -30.06 7.03
C ASP A 212 1.38 -31.04 8.22
N ASP A 213 2.60 -31.54 8.54
CA ASP A 213 2.86 -32.42 9.68
C ASP A 213 3.86 -31.80 10.67
N PHE A 214 3.40 -31.63 11.90
CA PHE A 214 4.16 -31.12 13.05
C PHE A 214 4.59 -32.23 14.03
N THR A 215 4.46 -33.49 13.63
CA THR A 215 4.80 -34.66 14.46
C THR A 215 5.97 -35.46 13.93
N THR A 216 6.37 -35.26 12.68
CA THR A 216 7.48 -35.94 12.03
C THR A 216 8.85 -35.51 12.55
N THR A 217 9.86 -36.32 12.28
CA THR A 217 11.24 -36.01 12.59
C THR A 217 11.67 -34.70 11.89
N GLY A 218 12.23 -33.76 12.64
CA GLY A 218 12.61 -32.44 12.14
C GLY A 218 11.59 -31.35 12.44
N SER A 219 10.42 -31.69 12.96
CA SER A 219 9.48 -30.72 13.53
C SER A 219 9.87 -30.33 14.96
N GLY A 220 9.40 -29.18 15.43
CA GLY A 220 9.67 -28.75 16.80
C GLY A 220 9.06 -27.42 17.18
N THR A 221 9.48 -26.94 18.34
CA THR A 221 9.01 -25.67 18.91
C THR A 221 10.17 -24.87 19.50
N ILE A 222 10.09 -23.54 19.43
CA ILE A 222 11.06 -22.62 20.01
C ILE A 222 10.29 -21.55 20.76
N ALA A 223 10.58 -21.40 22.06
CA ALA A 223 10.04 -20.32 22.88
C ALA A 223 10.99 -19.13 22.89
N LEU A 224 10.44 -17.93 22.80
CA LEU A 224 11.13 -16.64 22.86
C LEU A 224 10.75 -15.91 24.15
N ASP A 225 11.44 -14.82 24.43
CA ASP A 225 11.17 -14.01 25.62
C ASP A 225 10.06 -12.97 25.39
N ASP A 226 9.61 -12.77 24.14
CA ASP A 226 8.64 -11.74 23.77
C ASP A 226 7.55 -12.31 22.84
N LYS A 227 6.40 -11.64 22.80
CA LYS A 227 5.24 -12.04 21.99
C LYS A 227 5.53 -11.89 20.50
N VAL A 228 5.35 -12.96 19.73
CA VAL A 228 5.51 -12.96 18.26
C VAL A 228 4.33 -12.23 17.60
N ILE A 229 4.66 -11.28 16.73
CA ILE A 229 3.71 -10.51 15.92
C ILE A 229 3.71 -11.01 14.47
N GLY A 230 4.90 -11.25 13.89
CA GLY A 230 5.02 -11.64 12.50
C GLY A 230 6.29 -12.43 12.20
N LEU A 231 6.26 -13.14 11.11
CA LEU A 231 7.35 -13.99 10.61
C LEU A 231 7.66 -13.62 9.16
N LYS A 232 8.95 -13.55 8.83
CA LYS A 232 9.38 -13.34 7.44
C LYS A 232 10.67 -14.12 7.15
N SER A 233 10.65 -14.94 6.11
CA SER A 233 11.89 -15.50 5.57
C SER A 233 12.58 -14.41 4.75
N PHE A 234 13.83 -14.11 5.08
CA PHE A 234 14.58 -13.06 4.43
C PHE A 234 16.01 -13.47 4.25
N ARG A 235 16.45 -13.58 2.99
CA ARG A 235 17.73 -14.19 2.63
C ARG A 235 17.77 -15.63 3.17
N ASP A 236 18.81 -15.99 3.89
CA ASP A 236 18.99 -17.34 4.46
C ASP A 236 18.52 -17.44 5.93
N ASP A 237 17.89 -16.39 6.45
CA ASP A 237 17.49 -16.29 7.85
C ASP A 237 15.96 -16.19 7.99
N LEU A 238 15.42 -16.76 9.06
CA LEU A 238 14.05 -16.46 9.49
C LEU A 238 14.07 -15.28 10.46
N ILE A 239 13.43 -14.19 10.07
CA ILE A 239 13.28 -13.00 10.91
C ILE A 239 11.95 -13.11 11.66
N ILE A 240 12.03 -12.99 12.99
CA ILE A 240 10.90 -13.09 13.90
C ILE A 240 10.68 -11.71 14.51
N PHE A 241 9.57 -11.08 14.13
CA PHE A 241 9.16 -9.79 14.65
C PHE A 241 8.29 -10.00 15.89
N CYS A 242 8.75 -9.48 17.01
CA CYS A 242 8.03 -9.52 18.28
C CYS A 242 7.47 -8.13 18.64
N GLN A 243 6.74 -8.05 19.73
CA GLN A 243 6.11 -6.81 20.19
C GLN A 243 7.12 -5.72 20.54
N ASN A 244 8.25 -6.09 21.17
CA ASN A 244 9.29 -5.15 21.62
C ASN A 244 10.70 -5.52 21.14
N SER A 245 10.83 -6.59 20.35
CA SER A 245 12.12 -7.15 19.95
C SER A 245 12.06 -7.78 18.56
N ILE A 246 13.22 -8.00 17.95
CA ILE A 246 13.34 -8.72 16.67
C ILE A 246 14.45 -9.73 16.82
N TYR A 247 14.17 -10.97 16.44
CA TYR A 247 15.11 -12.08 16.46
C TYR A 247 15.41 -12.60 15.06
N LYS A 248 16.57 -13.23 14.94
CA LYS A 248 16.99 -13.97 13.77
C LYS A 248 17.17 -15.43 14.16
N LEU A 249 16.55 -16.33 13.40
CA LEU A 249 16.71 -17.78 13.56
C LEU A 249 17.44 -18.36 12.37
N GLN A 250 18.41 -19.20 12.63
CA GLN A 250 19.27 -19.87 11.65
C GLN A 250 19.31 -21.37 11.88
N ASN A 251 19.60 -22.13 10.81
CA ASN A 251 19.80 -23.59 10.83
C ASN A 251 18.60 -24.40 11.33
N ILE A 252 17.38 -24.03 10.93
CA ILE A 252 16.15 -24.72 11.35
C ILE A 252 16.14 -26.21 10.98
N ASN A 253 16.83 -26.61 9.91
CA ASN A 253 16.96 -27.99 9.44
C ASN A 253 17.75 -28.92 10.38
N ASN A 254 18.44 -28.40 11.38
CA ASN A 254 19.26 -29.19 12.28
C ASN A 254 19.01 -28.79 13.74
N SER A 255 18.22 -29.57 14.43
CA SER A 255 17.81 -29.31 15.82
C SER A 255 18.99 -29.16 16.80
N SER A 256 20.17 -29.71 16.48
CA SER A 256 21.38 -29.59 17.32
C SER A 256 22.12 -28.26 17.12
N THR A 257 21.85 -27.53 16.03
CA THR A 257 22.56 -26.31 15.64
C THR A 257 21.64 -25.12 15.39
N ILE A 258 20.37 -25.23 15.77
CA ILE A 258 19.44 -24.08 15.75
C ILE A 258 20.00 -22.98 16.63
N VAL A 259 20.10 -21.77 16.08
CA VAL A 259 20.55 -20.58 16.79
C VAL A 259 19.50 -19.49 16.65
N VAL A 260 19.06 -18.96 17.78
CA VAL A 260 18.22 -17.75 17.85
C VAL A 260 19.05 -16.61 18.40
N THR A 261 19.19 -15.56 17.63
CA THR A 261 20.00 -14.38 17.98
C THR A 261 19.12 -13.14 17.97
N PRO A 262 19.10 -12.31 19.04
CA PRO A 262 18.41 -11.05 19.02
C PRO A 262 19.10 -10.07 18.06
N ILE A 263 18.33 -9.41 17.21
CA ILE A 263 18.76 -8.29 16.37
C ILE A 263 18.63 -7.00 17.18
N THR A 264 17.49 -6.81 17.83
CA THR A 264 17.22 -5.68 18.72
C THR A 264 16.25 -6.11 19.82
N GLN A 265 16.37 -5.46 21.00
CA GLN A 265 15.52 -5.72 22.16
C GLN A 265 14.64 -4.51 22.56
N ASN A 266 14.72 -3.42 21.80
CA ASN A 266 14.00 -2.17 22.11
C ASN A 266 13.14 -1.67 20.94
N VAL A 267 13.11 -2.39 19.84
CA VAL A 267 12.31 -2.05 18.64
C VAL A 267 11.51 -3.27 18.26
N GLY A 268 10.21 -3.14 18.26
CA GLY A 268 9.27 -4.19 17.87
C GLY A 268 8.43 -3.81 16.65
N CYS A 269 7.50 -4.69 16.32
CA CYS A 269 6.57 -4.52 15.20
C CYS A 269 5.13 -4.41 15.72
N LEU A 270 4.35 -3.49 15.15
CA LEU A 270 2.94 -3.30 15.54
C LEU A 270 1.99 -4.25 14.82
N SER A 271 2.27 -4.63 13.58
CA SER A 271 1.38 -5.46 12.77
C SER A 271 2.16 -6.36 11.82
N ASN A 272 1.81 -7.64 11.79
CA ASN A 272 2.33 -8.60 10.80
C ASN A 272 2.08 -8.14 9.36
N HIS A 273 0.92 -7.54 9.09
CA HIS A 273 0.53 -7.04 7.77
C HIS A 273 1.31 -5.80 7.32
N SER A 274 2.14 -5.21 8.18
CA SER A 274 3.02 -4.09 7.82
C SER A 274 4.38 -4.53 7.27
N ILE A 275 4.75 -5.81 7.44
CA ILE A 275 6.07 -6.33 7.08
C ILE A 275 6.13 -6.64 5.59
N GLN A 276 6.96 -5.89 4.85
CA GLN A 276 7.14 -6.06 3.41
C GLN A 276 8.62 -6.04 3.03
N GLU A 277 8.93 -6.71 1.92
CA GLU A 277 10.27 -6.67 1.31
C GLU A 277 10.29 -5.68 0.15
N ILE A 278 11.14 -4.66 0.25
CA ILE A 278 11.33 -3.66 -0.79
C ILE A 278 12.81 -3.24 -0.88
N GLY A 279 13.33 -3.12 -2.10
CA GLY A 279 14.71 -2.68 -2.32
C GLY A 279 15.79 -3.59 -1.73
N GLY A 280 15.45 -4.87 -1.47
CA GLY A 280 16.38 -5.85 -0.85
C GLY A 280 16.52 -5.70 0.66
N ASP A 281 15.60 -5.00 1.32
CA ASP A 281 15.48 -4.88 2.77
C ASP A 281 14.03 -5.15 3.22
N LEU A 282 13.84 -5.40 4.51
CA LEU A 282 12.51 -5.52 5.12
C LEU A 282 12.09 -4.18 5.72
N VAL A 283 10.89 -3.75 5.38
CA VAL A 283 10.23 -2.56 5.93
C VAL A 283 9.08 -3.00 6.82
N PHE A 284 8.93 -2.38 7.99
CA PHE A 284 7.88 -2.71 8.96
C PHE A 284 7.46 -1.47 9.77
N LEU A 285 6.25 -1.51 10.31
CA LEU A 285 5.71 -0.47 11.19
C LEU A 285 6.10 -0.77 12.65
N SER A 286 6.88 0.12 13.23
CA SER A 286 7.28 0.14 14.64
C SER A 286 6.51 1.24 15.39
N PRO A 287 6.41 1.20 16.72
CA PRO A 287 5.74 2.24 17.50
C PRO A 287 6.24 3.67 17.24
N ASP A 288 7.49 3.83 16.86
CA ASP A 288 8.15 5.12 16.65
C ASP A 288 8.35 5.48 15.16
N GLY A 289 7.83 4.69 14.24
CA GLY A 289 7.94 4.98 12.82
C GLY A 289 7.97 3.74 11.94
N ILE A 290 7.98 3.95 10.63
CA ILE A 290 8.31 2.91 9.66
C ILE A 290 9.82 2.77 9.63
N ARG A 291 10.30 1.53 9.81
CA ARG A 291 11.73 1.20 9.89
C ARG A 291 12.14 0.19 8.85
N THR A 292 13.43 0.17 8.55
CA THR A 292 14.05 -0.89 7.76
C THR A 292 14.88 -1.79 8.65
N LEU A 293 14.96 -3.09 8.30
CA LEU A 293 15.73 -4.05 9.08
C LEU A 293 17.23 -3.74 9.04
N ALA A 294 17.78 -3.41 7.86
CA ALA A 294 19.21 -3.06 7.72
C ALA A 294 19.54 -1.77 8.48
N GLY A 295 18.64 -0.80 8.50
CA GLY A 295 18.75 0.39 9.33
C GLY A 295 18.83 0.04 10.82
N THR A 296 18.00 -0.87 11.28
CA THR A 296 17.95 -1.32 12.68
C THR A 296 19.20 -2.10 13.09
N VAL A 297 19.75 -2.94 12.20
CA VAL A 297 20.97 -3.75 12.47
C VAL A 297 22.24 -2.90 12.50
N ARG A 298 22.34 -1.85 11.69
CA ARG A 298 23.54 -1.02 11.57
C ARG A 298 23.80 -0.13 12.77
N ILE A 299 22.82 0.10 13.61
CA ILE A 299 22.84 1.19 14.57
C ILE A 299 22.84 0.64 15.98
N GLY A 300 24.04 0.61 16.59
CA GLY A 300 24.14 0.79 18.03
C GLY A 300 23.69 2.19 18.50
N ASP A 301 23.15 3.03 17.58
CA ASP A 301 22.71 4.41 17.85
C ASP A 301 21.27 4.62 17.33
N VAL A 302 20.37 4.97 18.20
CA VAL A 302 18.91 4.87 18.09
C VAL A 302 18.27 5.87 17.10
N GLU A 303 18.96 6.87 16.61
CA GLU A 303 18.36 8.01 15.90
C GLU A 303 18.04 7.82 14.42
N LEU A 304 18.60 6.84 13.76
CA LEU A 304 18.65 6.80 12.28
C LEU A 304 17.77 5.74 11.61
N GLY A 305 16.99 4.98 12.35
CA GLY A 305 16.25 3.84 11.78
C GLY A 305 14.89 4.14 11.16
N SER A 306 14.24 5.26 11.48
CA SER A 306 12.92 5.58 10.94
C SER A 306 13.03 6.27 9.58
N VAL A 307 12.41 5.68 8.55
CA VAL A 307 12.33 6.26 7.20
C VAL A 307 11.10 7.14 7.01
N SER A 308 10.22 7.22 8.02
CA SER A 308 8.96 7.98 7.98
C SER A 308 8.98 9.26 8.80
N ARG A 309 10.15 9.78 9.14
CA ARG A 309 10.28 10.99 9.99
C ARG A 309 9.52 12.20 9.46
N GLN A 310 9.43 12.35 8.14
CA GLN A 310 8.69 13.44 7.49
C GLN A 310 7.18 13.42 7.81
N ILE A 311 6.62 12.24 8.06
CA ILE A 311 5.20 12.02 8.34
C ILE A 311 4.95 11.50 9.75
N GLN A 312 5.79 11.89 10.72
CA GLN A 312 5.75 11.34 12.08
C GLN A 312 4.40 11.56 12.77
N SER A 313 3.72 12.68 12.52
CA SER A 313 2.39 12.94 13.08
C SER A 313 1.36 11.89 12.61
N ILE A 314 1.40 11.52 11.33
CA ILE A 314 0.51 10.50 10.75
C ILE A 314 0.83 9.12 11.34
N ILE A 315 2.11 8.81 11.49
CA ILE A 315 2.54 7.52 12.08
C ILE A 315 2.11 7.41 13.55
N ASN A 316 2.20 8.50 14.31
CA ASN A 316 1.73 8.53 15.70
C ASN A 316 0.22 8.25 15.76
N ASP A 317 -0.57 8.88 14.89
CA ASP A 317 -2.02 8.63 14.81
C ASP A 317 -2.33 7.17 14.46
N ILE A 318 -1.54 6.55 13.56
CA ILE A 318 -1.68 5.13 13.23
C ILE A 318 -1.33 4.25 14.44
N ALA A 319 -0.21 4.54 15.12
CA ALA A 319 0.25 3.76 16.27
C ALA A 319 -0.74 3.84 17.43
N ASP A 320 -1.26 5.02 17.72
CA ASP A 320 -2.27 5.25 18.78
C ASP A 320 -3.61 4.57 18.44
N GLY A 321 -3.95 4.50 17.15
CA GLY A 321 -5.18 3.90 16.65
C GLY A 321 -5.13 2.39 16.41
N MET A 322 -4.02 1.69 16.66
CA MET A 322 -3.83 0.26 16.35
C MET A 322 -4.89 -0.68 16.93
N ALA A 323 -5.56 -0.30 18.01
CA ALA A 323 -6.65 -1.10 18.58
C ALA A 323 -7.91 -1.14 17.69
N THR A 324 -8.08 -0.15 16.82
CA THR A 324 -9.25 0.02 15.95
C THR A 324 -8.94 -0.06 14.47
N TYR A 325 -7.71 0.27 14.08
CA TYR A 325 -7.30 0.21 12.69
C TYR A 325 -6.99 -1.22 12.23
N LYS A 326 -7.42 -1.49 11.02
CA LYS A 326 -6.99 -2.63 10.21
C LYS A 326 -5.91 -2.16 9.28
N ILE A 327 -4.74 -2.80 9.35
CA ILE A 327 -3.57 -2.46 8.55
C ILE A 327 -3.45 -3.44 7.40
N SER A 328 -3.31 -2.91 6.20
CA SER A 328 -2.94 -3.69 5.03
C SER A 328 -1.84 -3.00 4.25
N THR A 329 -0.86 -3.75 3.77
CA THR A 329 0.27 -3.18 3.04
C THR A 329 0.61 -3.99 1.80
N VAL A 330 1.19 -3.30 0.82
CA VAL A 330 1.67 -3.91 -0.41
C VAL A 330 2.89 -3.18 -0.93
N VAL A 331 3.74 -3.92 -1.61
CA VAL A 331 4.84 -3.36 -2.39
C VAL A 331 4.49 -3.42 -3.88
N LEU A 332 4.53 -2.28 -4.53
CA LEU A 332 4.44 -2.15 -5.97
C LEU A 332 5.85 -2.04 -6.54
N ARG A 333 6.38 -3.16 -7.04
CA ARG A 333 7.78 -3.26 -7.48
C ARG A 333 8.09 -2.36 -8.67
N ARG A 334 7.15 -2.29 -9.62
CA ARG A 334 7.29 -1.47 -10.83
C ARG A 334 7.50 0.02 -10.53
N LYS A 335 6.90 0.53 -9.44
CA LYS A 335 7.02 1.93 -9.00
C LYS A 335 7.98 2.12 -7.82
N SER A 336 8.58 1.03 -7.31
CA SER A 336 9.39 1.05 -6.09
C SER A 336 8.67 1.73 -4.91
N GLN A 337 7.41 1.35 -4.70
CA GLN A 337 6.54 1.94 -3.69
C GLN A 337 6.15 0.93 -2.61
N TYR A 338 6.17 1.39 -1.37
CA TYR A 338 5.51 0.77 -0.22
C TYR A 338 4.20 1.53 0.03
N ARG A 339 3.07 0.83 0.03
CA ARG A 339 1.76 1.42 0.31
C ARG A 339 1.18 0.78 1.57
N LEU A 340 0.76 1.60 2.53
CA LEU A 340 0.11 1.18 3.75
C LEU A 340 -1.27 1.84 3.83
N PHE A 341 -2.30 1.02 4.01
CA PHE A 341 -3.66 1.46 4.22
C PHE A 341 -4.07 1.14 5.65
N TYR A 342 -4.77 2.07 6.28
CA TYR A 342 -5.28 1.92 7.63
C TYR A 342 -6.73 2.39 7.68
N THR A 343 -7.62 1.50 8.08
CA THR A 343 -9.06 1.73 8.04
C THR A 343 -9.70 1.23 9.34
N THR A 344 -10.77 1.88 9.76
CA THR A 344 -11.61 1.35 10.84
C THR A 344 -12.74 0.50 10.27
N THR A 345 -13.35 -0.34 11.09
CA THR A 345 -14.49 -1.18 10.68
C THR A 345 -15.77 -0.38 10.41
N SER A 346 -15.86 0.85 10.91
CA SER A 346 -17.03 1.74 10.80
C SER A 346 -16.81 2.91 9.86
N GLU A 347 -15.63 3.05 9.26
CA GLU A 347 -15.28 4.17 8.41
C GLU A 347 -15.85 3.97 7.00
N GLY A 348 -16.48 5.02 6.46
CA GLY A 348 -16.93 4.99 5.07
C GLY A 348 -15.77 5.09 4.08
N ALA A 349 -15.96 4.57 2.87
CA ALA A 349 -14.91 4.55 1.85
C ALA A 349 -14.28 5.92 1.60
N SER A 350 -15.06 7.00 1.60
CA SER A 350 -14.56 8.37 1.34
C SER A 350 -13.63 8.94 2.41
N SER A 351 -13.62 8.37 3.62
CA SER A 351 -12.75 8.79 4.73
C SER A 351 -11.56 7.87 4.97
N ALA A 352 -11.53 6.71 4.32
CA ALA A 352 -10.44 5.76 4.42
C ALA A 352 -9.11 6.37 3.98
N LYS A 353 -8.05 6.09 4.73
CA LYS A 353 -6.73 6.71 4.57
C LYS A 353 -5.64 5.67 4.29
N GLY A 354 -4.58 6.15 3.67
CA GLY A 354 -3.35 5.39 3.48
C GLY A 354 -2.16 6.32 3.24
N ILE A 355 -0.98 5.74 3.22
CA ILE A 355 0.26 6.42 2.88
C ILE A 355 1.00 5.66 1.79
N ILE A 356 1.67 6.40 0.93
CA ILE A 356 2.56 5.86 -0.10
C ILE A 356 3.97 6.36 0.18
N GLY A 357 4.90 5.44 0.35
CA GLY A 357 6.33 5.72 0.40
C GLY A 357 6.98 5.30 -0.91
N SER A 358 7.48 6.26 -1.67
CA SER A 358 8.22 6.02 -2.91
C SER A 358 9.72 6.07 -2.63
N ILE A 359 10.47 5.06 -3.09
CA ILE A 359 11.93 5.06 -2.99
C ILE A 359 12.49 5.94 -4.10
N THR A 360 13.13 7.03 -3.70
CA THR A 360 13.79 7.98 -4.58
C THR A 360 15.31 7.95 -4.36
N LYS A 361 16.04 8.79 -5.09
CA LYS A 361 17.49 8.97 -4.90
C LYS A 361 17.86 9.50 -3.50
N ASN A 362 16.91 10.15 -2.85
CA ASN A 362 17.09 10.78 -1.54
C ASN A 362 16.58 9.91 -0.38
N GLY A 363 16.10 8.70 -0.66
CA GLY A 363 15.45 7.82 0.30
C GLY A 363 13.95 7.73 0.06
N PHE A 364 13.17 7.48 1.12
CA PHE A 364 11.71 7.46 1.04
C PHE A 364 11.15 8.89 0.99
N GLU A 365 10.28 9.12 0.03
CA GLU A 365 9.44 10.32 -0.04
C GLU A 365 7.98 9.89 0.09
N TRP A 366 7.22 10.61 0.90
CA TRP A 366 5.89 10.17 1.34
C TRP A 366 4.76 11.01 0.74
N SER A 367 3.59 10.41 0.64
CA SER A 367 2.32 11.07 0.34
C SER A 367 1.16 10.36 1.03
N GLU A 368 0.01 11.02 1.13
CA GLU A 368 -1.23 10.44 1.68
C GLU A 368 -2.18 10.02 0.56
N THR A 369 -2.97 8.99 0.84
CA THR A 369 -4.14 8.63 0.03
C THR A 369 -5.42 8.73 0.85
N LYS A 370 -6.51 9.07 0.17
CA LYS A 370 -7.85 9.14 0.75
C LYS A 370 -8.90 8.60 -0.21
N GLY A 371 -9.89 7.93 0.34
CA GLY A 371 -10.94 7.33 -0.46
C GLY A 371 -10.62 5.92 -0.97
N ILE A 372 -9.56 5.28 -0.50
CA ILE A 372 -9.21 3.90 -0.82
C ILE A 372 -9.33 3.05 0.45
N GLN A 373 -10.40 2.26 0.54
CA GLN A 373 -10.68 1.41 1.70
C GLN A 373 -10.12 0.00 1.49
N ALA A 374 -8.80 -0.15 1.46
CA ALA A 374 -8.18 -1.45 1.29
C ALA A 374 -8.08 -2.20 2.63
N ARG A 375 -9.03 -3.13 2.88
CA ARG A 375 -9.02 -4.03 4.03
C ARG A 375 -8.00 -5.14 3.90
N ALA A 376 -7.86 -5.65 2.67
CA ALA A 376 -6.83 -6.59 2.29
C ALA A 376 -6.28 -6.15 0.94
N ILE A 377 -4.96 -6.23 0.77
CA ILE A 377 -4.31 -5.86 -0.49
C ILE A 377 -3.20 -6.85 -0.80
N THR A 378 -3.04 -7.18 -2.06
CA THR A 378 -1.99 -8.07 -2.55
C THR A 378 -1.47 -7.64 -3.91
N SER A 379 -0.24 -7.99 -4.22
CA SER A 379 0.32 -7.89 -5.56
C SER A 379 0.75 -9.25 -6.07
N GLY A 380 0.60 -9.47 -7.36
CA GLY A 380 1.07 -10.68 -8.03
C GLY A 380 1.21 -10.46 -9.51
N PHE A 381 1.84 -11.41 -10.18
CA PHE A 381 2.02 -11.37 -11.63
C PHE A 381 0.92 -12.18 -12.31
N ASN A 382 0.32 -11.61 -13.36
CA ASN A 382 -0.60 -12.34 -14.21
C ASN A 382 0.16 -13.31 -15.14
N SER A 383 -0.58 -14.06 -15.98
CA SER A 383 0.00 -14.97 -16.97
C SER A 383 0.97 -14.31 -17.96
N ASP A 384 0.84 -13.01 -18.19
CA ASP A 384 1.71 -12.24 -19.09
C ASP A 384 2.95 -11.66 -18.39
N GLY A 385 3.13 -11.96 -17.11
CA GLY A 385 4.22 -11.44 -16.29
C GLY A 385 4.05 -9.96 -15.88
N ILE A 386 2.83 -9.42 -15.99
CA ILE A 386 2.51 -8.05 -15.60
C ILE A 386 2.08 -8.04 -14.13
N GLU A 387 2.73 -7.21 -13.33
CA GLU A 387 2.34 -7.01 -11.93
C GLU A 387 0.97 -6.34 -11.85
N LYS A 388 0.06 -6.97 -11.11
CA LYS A 388 -1.29 -6.49 -10.80
C LYS A 388 -1.45 -6.34 -9.30
N LEU A 389 -2.16 -5.30 -8.90
CA LEU A 389 -2.56 -5.06 -7.52
C LEU A 389 -4.04 -5.35 -7.38
N TYR A 390 -4.39 -6.07 -6.31
CA TYR A 390 -5.78 -6.33 -5.96
C TYR A 390 -6.01 -5.87 -4.53
N HIS A 391 -7.11 -5.18 -4.28
CA HIS A 391 -7.57 -4.90 -2.92
C HIS A 391 -9.01 -5.31 -2.73
N GLY A 392 -9.34 -5.67 -1.51
CA GLY A 392 -10.69 -5.99 -1.07
C GLY A 392 -11.20 -4.90 -0.14
N ASP A 393 -12.46 -4.57 -0.27
CA ASP A 393 -13.13 -3.52 0.49
C ASP A 393 -14.15 -4.11 1.49
N SER A 394 -14.69 -3.27 2.36
CA SER A 394 -15.78 -3.59 3.28
C SER A 394 -17.12 -3.82 2.57
N ASP A 395 -17.25 -3.40 1.33
CA ASP A 395 -18.43 -3.66 0.51
C ASP A 395 -18.51 -5.10 -0.05
N GLY A 396 -17.42 -5.87 0.13
CA GLY A 396 -17.31 -7.27 -0.29
C GLY A 396 -16.87 -7.48 -1.72
N TYR A 397 -16.54 -6.42 -2.47
CA TYR A 397 -15.93 -6.54 -3.79
C TYR A 397 -14.41 -6.66 -3.70
N VAL A 398 -13.85 -7.28 -4.73
CA VAL A 398 -12.41 -7.22 -5.01
C VAL A 398 -12.18 -6.30 -6.20
N TYR A 399 -11.23 -5.42 -6.04
CA TYR A 399 -10.90 -4.39 -7.02
C TYR A 399 -9.51 -4.59 -7.62
N LEU A 400 -9.38 -4.30 -8.91
CA LEU A 400 -8.10 -4.11 -9.56
C LEU A 400 -7.62 -2.70 -9.23
N HIS A 401 -6.62 -2.60 -8.37
CA HIS A 401 -6.04 -1.36 -7.88
C HIS A 401 -5.10 -0.75 -8.93
N ASP A 402 -4.88 0.55 -8.86
CA ASP A 402 -4.01 1.31 -9.78
C ASP A 402 -4.47 1.19 -11.24
N SER A 403 -5.80 1.19 -11.45
CA SER A 403 -6.48 1.02 -12.74
C SER A 403 -7.60 2.03 -12.90
N GLY A 404 -7.68 2.65 -14.08
CA GLY A 404 -8.71 3.65 -14.37
C GLY A 404 -8.44 5.02 -13.75
N ASN A 405 -9.45 5.89 -13.85
CA ASN A 405 -9.35 7.30 -13.48
C ASN A 405 -10.35 7.71 -12.39
N SER A 406 -11.08 6.77 -11.82
CA SER A 406 -12.11 6.96 -10.80
C SER A 406 -11.91 6.00 -9.63
N LEU A 407 -12.46 6.33 -8.48
CA LEU A 407 -12.62 5.41 -7.36
C LEU A 407 -13.96 4.71 -7.52
N TYR A 408 -13.99 3.40 -7.37
CA TYR A 408 -15.19 2.61 -7.55
C TYR A 408 -15.63 1.97 -6.24
N HIS A 409 -16.78 2.38 -5.70
CA HIS A 409 -17.31 1.84 -4.45
C HIS A 409 -18.75 1.37 -4.64
N SER A 410 -19.02 0.14 -4.23
CA SER A 410 -20.39 -0.42 -4.19
C SER A 410 -21.20 -0.22 -5.48
N GLY A 411 -20.55 -0.38 -6.64
CA GLY A 411 -21.21 -0.22 -7.93
C GLY A 411 -21.28 1.22 -8.44
N THR A 412 -20.61 2.17 -7.80
CA THR A 412 -20.66 3.60 -8.18
C THR A 412 -19.28 4.18 -8.35
N GLU A 413 -19.06 4.89 -9.45
CA GLU A 413 -17.84 5.67 -9.66
C GLU A 413 -17.87 6.97 -8.85
N ALA A 414 -16.73 7.30 -8.26
CA ALA A 414 -16.50 8.55 -7.54
C ALA A 414 -15.26 9.26 -8.09
N ASN A 415 -15.25 10.58 -7.96
CA ASN A 415 -14.09 11.40 -8.32
C ASN A 415 -12.86 11.07 -7.47
N ILE A 416 -11.68 11.26 -8.04
CA ILE A 416 -10.45 11.32 -7.26
C ILE A 416 -10.21 12.77 -6.86
N LEU A 417 -10.40 13.08 -5.59
CA LEU A 417 -10.01 14.36 -5.03
C LEU A 417 -8.50 14.34 -4.76
N ALA A 418 -7.72 15.01 -5.59
CA ALA A 418 -6.28 15.13 -5.41
C ALA A 418 -5.90 16.56 -5.05
N THR A 419 -5.06 16.74 -4.02
CA THR A 419 -4.67 18.04 -3.48
C THR A 419 -3.17 18.09 -3.22
N TYR A 420 -2.51 19.08 -3.82
CA TYR A 420 -1.13 19.46 -3.53
C TYR A 420 -1.07 20.89 -3.00
N VAL A 421 -0.43 21.11 -1.86
CA VAL A 421 -0.23 22.41 -1.25
C VAL A 421 1.26 22.64 -1.01
N THR A 422 1.77 23.75 -1.51
CA THR A 422 3.17 24.17 -1.29
C THR A 422 3.36 24.78 0.10
N PRO A 423 4.60 24.86 0.60
CA PRO A 423 4.94 25.76 1.69
C PRO A 423 4.61 27.23 1.37
N ASN A 424 4.63 28.08 2.38
CA ASN A 424 4.50 29.52 2.19
C ASN A 424 5.86 30.11 1.77
N PHE A 425 5.99 30.52 0.52
CA PHE A 425 7.20 31.10 -0.03
C PHE A 425 7.34 32.56 0.38
N ASP A 426 8.51 32.94 0.87
CA ASP A 426 8.88 34.34 1.15
C ASP A 426 9.79 34.94 0.05
N PHE A 427 10.16 34.13 -0.94
CA PHE A 427 11.02 34.49 -2.08
C PHE A 427 12.39 35.05 -1.64
N GLY A 428 12.88 34.66 -0.47
CA GLY A 428 14.17 35.06 0.10
C GLY A 428 14.18 36.41 0.82
N ASP A 429 13.04 37.12 0.95
CA ASP A 429 12.91 38.34 1.75
C ASP A 429 11.52 38.42 2.40
N HIS A 430 11.43 38.02 3.65
CA HIS A 430 10.19 38.05 4.43
C HIS A 430 9.73 39.50 4.74
N GLY A 431 10.62 40.48 4.69
CA GLY A 431 10.34 41.89 5.02
C GLY A 431 9.77 42.72 3.86
N THR A 432 9.77 42.20 2.65
CA THR A 432 9.28 42.90 1.47
C THR A 432 7.99 42.30 0.96
N ARG A 433 6.99 43.14 0.70
CA ARG A 433 5.72 42.72 0.09
C ARG A 433 5.93 42.44 -1.39
N LYS A 434 5.31 41.36 -1.92
CA LYS A 434 5.40 40.98 -3.32
C LYS A 434 4.04 41.06 -3.98
N HIS A 435 4.01 41.61 -5.18
CA HIS A 435 2.86 41.52 -6.08
C HIS A 435 3.07 40.37 -7.03
N MET A 436 2.13 39.40 -7.03
CA MET A 436 2.20 38.26 -7.93
C MET A 436 1.67 38.63 -9.31
N ASN A 437 2.46 38.35 -10.34
CA ASN A 437 2.10 38.66 -11.72
C ASN A 437 1.45 37.43 -12.40
N TYR A 438 2.14 36.29 -12.39
CA TYR A 438 1.64 35.05 -12.94
C TYR A 438 2.42 33.85 -12.39
N ILE A 439 1.80 32.68 -12.53
CA ILE A 439 2.45 31.38 -12.33
C ILE A 439 2.43 30.59 -13.64
N LYS A 440 3.49 29.82 -13.89
CA LYS A 440 3.51 28.76 -14.88
C LYS A 440 3.68 27.44 -14.15
N ILE A 441 2.83 26.48 -14.47
CA ILE A 441 2.85 25.14 -13.90
C ILE A 441 3.28 24.18 -15.00
N SER A 442 4.37 23.45 -14.78
CA SER A 442 4.81 22.38 -15.67
C SER A 442 4.06 21.12 -15.33
N VAL A 443 3.32 20.57 -16.28
CA VAL A 443 2.45 19.42 -16.10
C VAL A 443 2.76 18.36 -17.16
N SER A 444 2.84 17.08 -16.75
CA SER A 444 2.90 15.95 -17.66
C SER A 444 1.54 15.23 -17.64
N PRO A 445 0.63 15.54 -18.59
CA PRO A 445 -0.71 14.96 -18.60
C PRO A 445 -0.73 13.58 -19.26
N GLU A 446 -1.54 12.66 -18.73
CA GLU A 446 -1.83 11.34 -19.33
C GLU A 446 -3.11 11.36 -20.19
N GLY A 447 -3.77 12.50 -20.24
CA GLY A 447 -4.97 12.77 -21.03
C GLY A 447 -5.38 14.22 -20.91
N SER A 448 -6.62 14.58 -21.29
CA SER A 448 -7.12 15.94 -21.12
C SER A 448 -7.45 16.22 -19.65
N VAL A 449 -6.73 17.15 -19.03
CA VAL A 449 -6.87 17.49 -17.61
C VAL A 449 -7.11 18.98 -17.40
N GLN A 450 -7.74 19.35 -16.30
CA GLN A 450 -8.06 20.75 -15.97
C GLN A 450 -8.08 20.94 -14.45
N PRO A 451 -6.92 21.08 -13.80
CA PRO A 451 -6.86 21.33 -12.37
C PRO A 451 -7.25 22.76 -12.00
N GLU A 452 -7.55 22.95 -10.72
CA GLU A 452 -7.80 24.25 -10.10
C GLU A 452 -6.53 24.74 -9.37
N LEU A 453 -6.34 26.05 -9.38
CA LEU A 453 -5.28 26.71 -8.64
C LEU A 453 -5.87 27.66 -7.60
N ARG A 454 -5.48 27.49 -6.35
CA ARG A 454 -5.73 28.45 -5.28
C ARG A 454 -4.43 29.11 -4.86
N VAL A 455 -4.50 30.44 -4.67
CA VAL A 455 -3.37 31.24 -4.15
C VAL A 455 -3.77 31.81 -2.80
N ARG A 456 -2.88 31.72 -1.82
CA ARG A 456 -3.09 32.27 -0.49
C ARG A 456 -1.91 33.11 -0.07
N TYR A 457 -2.21 34.22 0.58
CA TYR A 457 -1.25 35.21 1.04
C TYR A 457 -1.21 35.23 2.58
N ASP A 458 0.00 35.45 3.10
CA ASP A 458 0.28 35.73 4.50
C ASP A 458 -0.37 34.71 5.45
N TYR A 459 -0.14 33.39 5.18
CA TYR A 459 -0.69 32.28 5.96
C TYR A 459 -2.23 32.25 6.02
N GLU A 460 -2.88 32.69 4.95
CA GLU A 460 -4.35 32.82 4.89
C GLU A 460 -4.92 33.82 5.92
N ASP A 461 -4.17 34.88 6.27
CA ASP A 461 -4.65 35.90 7.19
C ASP A 461 -5.97 36.50 6.68
N THR A 462 -6.98 36.47 7.55
CA THR A 462 -8.33 36.97 7.24
C THR A 462 -8.37 38.49 7.00
N ASN A 463 -7.36 39.24 7.43
CA ASN A 463 -7.22 40.68 7.21
C ASN A 463 -6.58 40.99 5.84
N VAL A 464 -6.04 39.99 5.14
CA VAL A 464 -5.47 40.13 3.81
C VAL A 464 -6.44 39.64 2.77
N PRO A 465 -6.81 40.44 1.75
CA PRO A 465 -7.71 39.99 0.69
C PRO A 465 -7.13 38.78 -0.04
N GLN A 466 -7.86 37.68 -0.02
CA GLN A 466 -7.51 36.44 -0.69
C GLN A 466 -8.21 36.37 -2.06
N PRO A 467 -7.52 36.00 -3.15
CA PRO A 467 -8.18 35.84 -4.44
C PRO A 467 -9.09 34.61 -4.45
N SER A 468 -10.09 34.61 -5.34
CA SER A 468 -10.88 33.43 -5.64
C SER A 468 -10.01 32.37 -6.34
N ASP A 469 -10.48 31.13 -6.31
CA ASP A 469 -9.80 30.02 -6.98
C ASP A 469 -9.84 30.22 -8.51
N TYR A 470 -8.77 29.79 -9.18
CA TYR A 470 -8.63 29.89 -10.64
C TYR A 470 -8.82 28.50 -11.25
N THR A 471 -9.68 28.38 -12.24
CA THR A 471 -9.74 27.21 -13.10
C THR A 471 -8.69 27.36 -14.20
N LEU A 472 -7.73 26.44 -14.23
CA LEU A 472 -6.66 26.48 -15.24
C LEU A 472 -7.21 26.16 -16.63
N SER A 473 -6.52 26.62 -17.67
CA SER A 473 -6.84 26.22 -19.03
C SER A 473 -6.71 24.71 -19.18
N SER A 474 -7.61 24.10 -19.96
CA SER A 474 -7.54 22.67 -20.27
C SER A 474 -6.19 22.33 -20.91
N ILE A 475 -5.55 21.28 -20.42
CA ILE A 475 -4.27 20.76 -20.89
C ILE A 475 -4.56 19.51 -21.71
N PRO A 476 -4.56 19.60 -23.05
CA PRO A 476 -4.80 18.44 -23.90
C PRO A 476 -3.56 17.56 -23.98
N LEU A 477 -3.76 16.25 -24.12
CA LEU A 477 -2.69 15.35 -24.52
C LEU A 477 -2.35 15.59 -26.00
N PRO A 478 -1.06 15.69 -26.37
CA PRO A 478 -0.68 15.76 -27.78
C PRO A 478 -1.09 14.48 -28.51
N SER A 479 -1.68 14.64 -29.68
CA SER A 479 -2.04 13.52 -30.53
C SER A 479 -0.82 12.84 -31.13
N VAL A 480 -0.73 11.52 -31.03
CA VAL A 480 0.36 10.74 -31.61
C VAL A 480 0.05 10.49 -33.10
N PHE A 481 1.03 10.74 -33.96
CA PHE A 481 0.92 10.46 -35.39
C PHE A 481 0.67 8.96 -35.64
N GLY A 482 -0.36 8.64 -36.42
CA GLY A 482 -0.77 7.26 -36.68
C GLY A 482 -1.91 6.73 -35.82
N THR A 483 -2.23 7.37 -34.66
CA THR A 483 -3.35 7.01 -33.80
C THR A 483 -4.38 8.14 -33.65
N ALA A 484 -4.03 9.34 -34.09
CA ALA A 484 -4.90 10.51 -34.00
C ALA A 484 -6.11 10.39 -34.94
N THR A 485 -7.30 10.60 -34.39
CA THR A 485 -8.54 10.65 -35.19
C THR A 485 -8.69 12.02 -35.84
N PHE A 486 -9.08 12.05 -37.11
CA PHE A 486 -9.33 13.30 -37.84
C PHE A 486 -10.43 14.11 -37.15
N ASN A 487 -10.30 15.41 -37.01
CA ASN A 487 -11.14 16.35 -36.26
C ASN A 487 -11.08 16.30 -34.72
N THR A 488 -10.36 15.34 -34.10
CA THR A 488 -10.19 15.28 -32.64
C THR A 488 -8.72 15.39 -32.23
N GLY A 489 -7.81 15.15 -33.17
CA GLY A 489 -6.38 15.24 -32.95
C GLY A 489 -5.92 16.68 -32.70
N THR A 490 -5.15 16.92 -31.63
CA THR A 490 -4.51 18.20 -31.34
C THR A 490 -3.05 18.17 -31.77
N PHE A 491 -2.65 19.13 -32.62
CA PHE A 491 -1.28 19.24 -33.08
C PHE A 491 -0.45 20.08 -32.08
N GLY A 492 0.77 19.63 -31.78
CA GLY A 492 1.83 20.50 -31.31
C GLY A 492 1.92 20.75 -29.81
N ALA A 493 1.51 19.83 -28.94
CA ALA A 493 1.87 19.92 -27.53
C ALA A 493 3.22 19.23 -27.26
N THR A 494 4.04 19.83 -26.41
CA THR A 494 5.25 19.20 -25.86
C THR A 494 4.85 18.12 -24.83
N LYS A 495 5.76 17.18 -24.55
CA LYS A 495 5.54 16.15 -23.52
C LYS A 495 5.15 16.78 -22.17
N ASP A 496 5.74 17.90 -21.82
CA ASP A 496 5.52 18.63 -20.57
C ASP A 496 5.05 20.07 -20.85
N PRO A 497 3.75 20.26 -21.16
CA PRO A 497 3.23 21.60 -21.40
C PRO A 497 3.25 22.44 -20.13
N THR A 498 3.49 23.72 -20.30
CA THR A 498 3.38 24.70 -19.21
C THR A 498 2.08 25.48 -19.32
N VAL A 499 1.29 25.48 -18.25
CA VAL A 499 0.08 26.30 -18.14
C VAL A 499 0.40 27.59 -17.44
N ARG A 500 0.09 28.71 -18.09
CA ARG A 500 0.27 30.06 -17.51
C ARG A 500 -1.05 30.57 -16.97
N GLN A 501 -1.05 31.00 -15.70
CA GLN A 501 -2.17 31.64 -15.03
C GLN A 501 -1.73 33.00 -14.47
N SER A 502 -2.42 34.07 -14.85
CA SER A 502 -2.24 35.39 -14.20
C SER A 502 -2.85 35.36 -12.81
N ILE A 503 -2.15 35.92 -11.84
CA ILE A 503 -2.54 35.91 -10.44
C ILE A 503 -2.79 37.35 -9.98
N GLN A 504 -3.73 37.53 -9.05
CA GLN A 504 -4.01 38.82 -8.42
C GLN A 504 -3.65 38.75 -6.93
N GLY A 505 -3.23 39.88 -6.39
CA GLY A 505 -2.98 40.05 -4.96
C GLY A 505 -1.53 40.35 -4.61
N THR A 506 -1.31 40.64 -3.35
CA THR A 506 -0.01 41.01 -2.78
C THR A 506 0.10 40.44 -1.36
N GLY A 507 1.26 39.93 -1.01
CA GLY A 507 1.55 39.40 0.33
C GLY A 507 3.05 39.42 0.64
N TYR A 508 3.39 39.17 1.88
CA TYR A 508 4.78 38.92 2.31
C TYR A 508 5.18 37.47 1.99
N THR A 509 4.23 36.57 2.17
CA THR A 509 4.36 35.15 1.82
C THR A 509 3.21 34.70 0.91
N THR A 510 3.43 33.62 0.16
CA THR A 510 2.43 33.07 -0.76
C THR A 510 2.53 31.56 -0.80
N SER A 511 1.39 30.88 -0.67
CA SER A 511 1.26 29.44 -0.92
C SER A 511 0.33 29.15 -2.09
N PHE A 512 0.53 28.02 -2.73
CA PHE A 512 -0.24 27.57 -3.87
C PHE A 512 -0.87 26.20 -3.56
N ARG A 513 -2.16 26.05 -3.87
CA ARG A 513 -2.85 24.76 -3.84
C ARG A 513 -3.29 24.40 -5.25
N ILE A 514 -2.84 23.26 -5.74
CA ILE A 514 -3.30 22.67 -6.98
C ILE A 514 -4.22 21.49 -6.61
N ARG A 515 -5.44 21.51 -7.15
CA ARG A 515 -6.49 20.54 -6.83
C ARG A 515 -7.14 20.03 -8.10
N SER A 516 -7.52 18.76 -8.12
CA SER A 516 -8.48 18.20 -9.07
C SER A 516 -9.50 17.34 -8.31
N ASP A 517 -10.75 17.37 -8.76
CA ASP A 517 -11.88 16.62 -8.18
C ASP A 517 -12.74 16.11 -9.35
N ASP A 518 -12.21 15.11 -10.04
CA ASP A 518 -12.81 14.61 -11.28
C ASP A 518 -12.40 13.15 -11.57
N THR A 519 -12.98 12.57 -12.62
CA THR A 519 -12.65 11.25 -13.18
C THR A 519 -11.76 11.36 -14.43
N LYS A 520 -11.04 12.46 -14.61
CA LYS A 520 -10.13 12.64 -15.75
C LYS A 520 -8.84 11.83 -15.55
N PRO A 521 -8.08 11.61 -16.63
CA PRO A 521 -6.78 10.92 -16.55
C PRO A 521 -5.80 11.57 -15.56
N ALA A 522 -4.83 10.79 -15.11
CA ALA A 522 -3.78 11.26 -14.22
C ALA A 522 -2.88 12.30 -14.90
N TYR A 523 -2.17 13.06 -14.09
CA TYR A 523 -1.17 14.02 -14.52
C TYR A 523 -0.10 14.17 -13.44
N ALA A 524 1.12 14.53 -13.84
CA ALA A 524 2.19 14.86 -12.90
C ALA A 524 2.48 16.38 -12.92
N ILE A 525 2.73 16.94 -11.74
CA ILE A 525 3.18 18.32 -11.55
C ILE A 525 4.69 18.27 -11.35
N ASN A 526 5.46 18.79 -12.33
CA ASN A 526 6.93 18.71 -12.29
C ASN A 526 7.54 19.90 -11.57
N GLY A 527 6.91 21.08 -11.67
CA GLY A 527 7.43 22.28 -11.03
C GLY A 527 6.58 23.52 -11.30
N LEU A 528 6.90 24.55 -10.54
CA LEU A 528 6.24 25.85 -10.57
C LEU A 528 7.27 26.92 -10.91
N TYR A 529 6.88 27.84 -11.78
CA TYR A 529 7.63 29.05 -12.08
C TYR A 529 6.73 30.24 -11.75
N ILE A 530 7.16 31.04 -10.78
CA ILE A 530 6.40 32.15 -10.22
C ILE A 530 7.10 33.44 -10.62
N ASP A 531 6.34 34.37 -11.18
CA ASP A 531 6.81 35.72 -11.51
C ASP A 531 6.16 36.71 -10.57
N TYR A 532 6.99 37.52 -9.88
CA TYR A 532 6.53 38.47 -8.90
C TYR A 532 7.30 39.81 -9.02
N THR A 533 6.71 40.87 -8.52
CA THR A 533 7.34 42.20 -8.43
C THR A 533 7.40 42.60 -6.96
N PRO A 534 8.60 42.84 -6.41
CA PRO A 534 8.72 43.37 -5.05
C PRO A 534 8.09 44.78 -4.96
N VAL A 535 7.29 44.98 -3.93
CA VAL A 535 6.65 46.27 -3.62
C VAL A 535 7.34 46.82 -2.39
N ASN A 536 7.48 48.14 -2.30
CA ASN A 536 8.29 48.84 -1.30
C ASN A 536 8.24 48.21 0.12
N ARG A 537 9.42 48.12 0.74
CA ARG A 537 9.53 47.87 2.19
C ARG A 537 8.78 48.97 2.94
N ARG A 538 7.90 48.60 3.82
CA ARG A 538 7.42 49.51 4.87
C ARG A 538 8.17 49.25 6.14
#